data_697fac5231e49c13c983160af90dce1f
#
_entry.id   697fac5231e49c13c983160af90dce1f
#
_cell.length_a   1.000
_cell.length_b   1.000
_cell.length_c   1.000
_cell.angle_alpha   90.00
_cell.angle_beta   90.00
_cell.angle_gamma   90.00
#
_symmetry.space_group_name_H-M   'P 1'
#
loop_
_entity.id
_entity.type
_entity.pdbx_description
1 polymer ?
#
loop_
_entity_poly.entity_id
_entity_poly.type
_entity_poly.pdbx_seq_one_letter_code
_entity_poly.pdbx_strand_id
1 'polypeptide(L)'
;VRLLRRRPKTFDIQVHDLLLHVTTAEDVEDEARAAALSSWEQLQAYALQHPEFRTSERPIPVPREAPAIVREVCRAAVRAGVGPMHAFRGAVVDQVGRFLARNVTEVVVRCGGDHFIATRRRMKLTVHRGAAGPIALVVGPHREGVGVSTTAGRGRAGAVPDALAVLAASCVLADAAAAGVEALLGEEGGLAAALRYLRRVPGVLGGLVLVDERIGVAGGVELAA
;
A
#
# COMPACT_ATOMS: atom_id res chain seq x y z
N VAL A 1 -30.99 -5.34 22.06
CA VAL A 1 -31.20 -4.50 20.87
C VAL A 1 -30.23 -5.02 19.82
N ARG A 2 -30.75 -5.71 18.79
CA ARG A 2 -29.97 -6.22 17.66
C ARG A 2 -29.72 -5.01 16.76
N LEU A 3 -28.56 -4.37 16.91
CA LEU A 3 -28.10 -3.33 15.96
C LEU A 3 -28.07 -3.96 14.58
N LEU A 4 -28.97 -3.54 13.70
CA LEU A 4 -28.98 -3.91 12.29
C LEU A 4 -27.63 -3.43 11.71
N ARG A 5 -26.70 -4.36 11.47
CA ARG A 5 -25.43 -4.06 10.80
C ARG A 5 -25.76 -3.58 9.39
N ARG A 6 -25.46 -2.32 9.09
CA ARG A 6 -25.53 -1.80 7.73
C ARG A 6 -24.63 -2.66 6.83
N ARG A 7 -25.09 -2.96 5.64
CA ARG A 7 -24.26 -3.65 4.63
C ARG A 7 -23.19 -2.68 4.17
N PRO A 8 -21.91 -3.11 4.02
CA PRO A 8 -20.88 -2.28 3.45
C PRO A 8 -21.31 -1.84 2.04
N LYS A 9 -21.06 -0.57 1.73
CA LYS A 9 -21.19 0.02 0.42
C LYS A 9 -19.80 0.32 -0.11
N THR A 10 -19.65 0.27 -1.42
CA THR A 10 -18.42 0.73 -2.11
C THR A 10 -18.80 1.96 -2.94
N PHE A 11 -18.00 3.00 -2.83
CA PHE A 11 -18.09 4.19 -3.66
C PHE A 11 -16.70 4.57 -4.18
N ASP A 12 -16.68 5.30 -5.29
CA ASP A 12 -15.47 5.66 -6.01
C ASP A 12 -15.20 7.16 -5.88
N ILE A 13 -13.94 7.49 -5.64
CA ILE A 13 -13.45 8.87 -5.57
C ILE A 13 -12.36 9.05 -6.61
N GLN A 14 -12.63 9.89 -7.60
CA GLN A 14 -11.63 10.32 -8.56
C GLN A 14 -10.96 11.60 -8.04
N VAL A 15 -9.63 11.55 -7.86
CA VAL A 15 -8.78 12.71 -7.56
C VAL A 15 -7.64 12.71 -8.56
N HIS A 16 -7.71 13.62 -9.53
CA HIS A 16 -6.78 13.69 -10.66
C HIS A 16 -6.59 12.32 -11.34
N ASP A 17 -5.39 11.76 -11.30
CA ASP A 17 -5.03 10.47 -11.87
C ASP A 17 -5.28 9.27 -10.94
N LEU A 18 -5.73 9.52 -9.72
CA LEU A 18 -6.01 8.48 -8.74
C LEU A 18 -7.51 8.15 -8.67
N LEU A 19 -7.84 6.87 -8.81
CA LEU A 19 -9.17 6.34 -8.56
C LEU A 19 -9.15 5.52 -7.27
N LEU A 20 -9.76 6.06 -6.21
CA LEU A 20 -9.88 5.37 -4.93
C LEU A 20 -11.24 4.67 -4.86
N HIS A 21 -11.23 3.42 -4.42
CA HIS A 21 -12.43 2.66 -4.07
C HIS A 21 -12.51 2.56 -2.56
N VAL A 22 -13.57 3.08 -1.97
CA VAL A 22 -13.78 3.06 -0.51
C VAL A 22 -14.94 2.13 -0.18
N THR A 23 -14.71 1.17 0.70
CA THR A 23 -15.73 0.24 1.17
C THR A 23 -15.91 0.41 2.67
N THR A 24 -17.12 0.80 3.11
CA THR A 24 -17.52 0.94 4.51
C THR A 24 -19.04 0.84 4.64
N ALA A 25 -19.55 0.70 5.86
CA ALA A 25 -20.98 0.69 6.13
C ALA A 25 -21.55 2.09 6.42
N GLU A 26 -20.70 3.05 6.71
CA GLU A 26 -21.03 4.43 7.07
C GLU A 26 -21.06 5.31 5.81
N ASP A 27 -21.76 6.44 5.90
CA ASP A 27 -21.86 7.44 4.84
C ASP A 27 -20.79 8.52 5.08
N VAL A 28 -19.67 8.40 4.36
CA VAL A 28 -18.45 9.21 4.57
C VAL A 28 -17.80 9.58 3.22
N GLU A 29 -18.59 9.67 2.16
CA GLU A 29 -18.05 9.93 0.81
C GLU A 29 -17.43 11.33 0.70
N ASP A 30 -18.09 12.34 1.24
CA ASP A 30 -17.59 13.73 1.18
C ASP A 30 -16.30 13.91 2.00
N GLU A 31 -16.25 13.30 3.19
CA GLU A 31 -15.06 13.31 4.04
C GLU A 31 -13.89 12.56 3.39
N ALA A 32 -14.17 11.43 2.77
CA ALA A 32 -13.16 10.66 2.05
C ALA A 32 -12.62 11.41 0.84
N ARG A 33 -13.49 12.10 0.09
CA ARG A 33 -13.13 12.94 -1.06
C ARG A 33 -12.26 14.12 -0.63
N ALA A 34 -12.65 14.83 0.42
CA ALA A 34 -11.87 15.96 0.95
C ALA A 34 -10.48 15.51 1.44
N ALA A 35 -10.40 14.38 2.15
CA ALA A 35 -9.14 13.82 2.62
C ALA A 35 -8.23 13.38 1.45
N ALA A 36 -8.78 12.77 0.41
CA ALA A 36 -8.03 12.34 -0.77
C ALA A 36 -7.46 13.53 -1.54
N LEU A 37 -8.29 14.55 -1.79
CA LEU A 37 -7.88 15.78 -2.50
C LEU A 37 -6.78 16.50 -1.72
N SER A 38 -6.99 16.76 -0.42
CA SER A 38 -5.99 17.43 0.42
C SER A 38 -4.66 16.67 0.48
N SER A 39 -4.71 15.33 0.53
CA SER A 39 -3.50 14.49 0.55
C SER A 39 -2.72 14.61 -0.75
N TRP A 40 -3.42 14.53 -1.89
CA TRP A 40 -2.83 14.66 -3.21
C TRP A 40 -2.21 16.05 -3.42
N GLU A 41 -2.95 17.10 -3.08
CA GLU A 41 -2.50 18.51 -3.23
C GLU A 41 -1.23 18.79 -2.42
N GLN A 42 -1.16 18.35 -1.15
CA GLN A 42 0.01 18.53 -0.31
C GLN A 42 1.26 17.85 -0.89
N LEU A 43 1.12 16.62 -1.41
CA LEU A 43 2.22 15.88 -2.02
C LEU A 43 2.66 16.53 -3.33
N GLN A 44 1.73 16.92 -4.20
CA GLN A 44 2.03 17.55 -5.48
C GLN A 44 2.64 18.93 -5.31
N ALA A 45 2.10 19.76 -4.43
CA ALA A 45 2.66 21.09 -4.15
C ALA A 45 4.10 20.98 -3.66
N TYR A 46 4.39 20.01 -2.79
CA TYR A 46 5.74 19.77 -2.31
C TYR A 46 6.67 19.26 -3.42
N ALA A 47 6.21 18.31 -4.23
CA ALA A 47 6.98 17.74 -5.33
C ALA A 47 7.33 18.77 -6.42
N LEU A 48 6.47 19.76 -6.64
CA LEU A 48 6.72 20.87 -7.58
C LEU A 48 7.83 21.82 -7.07
N GLN A 49 7.92 22.04 -5.76
CA GLN A 49 8.90 22.92 -5.14
C GLN A 49 10.23 22.22 -4.83
N HIS A 50 10.24 20.89 -4.78
CA HIS A 50 11.38 20.05 -4.39
C HIS A 50 11.66 18.98 -5.45
N PRO A 51 12.43 19.32 -6.51
CA PRO A 51 12.72 18.38 -7.60
C PRO A 51 13.32 17.05 -7.14
N GLU A 52 14.17 17.06 -6.12
CA GLU A 52 14.78 15.88 -5.53
C GLU A 52 13.74 14.92 -4.92
N PHE A 53 12.65 15.44 -4.33
CA PHE A 53 11.55 14.61 -3.85
C PHE A 53 10.86 13.87 -5.00
N ARG A 54 10.73 14.55 -6.15
CA ARG A 54 10.03 14.01 -7.32
C ARG A 54 10.87 13.03 -8.13
N THR A 55 12.19 13.25 -8.24
CA THR A 55 13.05 12.55 -9.22
C THR A 55 14.05 11.58 -8.62
N SER A 56 14.27 11.64 -7.30
CA SER A 56 15.23 10.74 -6.66
C SER A 56 14.73 9.30 -6.65
N GLU A 57 15.57 8.39 -7.14
CA GLU A 57 15.37 6.94 -7.02
C GLU A 57 15.90 6.40 -5.68
N ARG A 58 16.56 7.24 -4.89
CA ARG A 58 17.14 6.92 -3.58
C ARG A 58 16.43 7.69 -2.47
N PRO A 59 16.49 7.21 -1.23
CA PRO A 59 15.96 7.95 -0.10
C PRO A 59 16.56 9.35 0.01
N ILE A 60 15.75 10.32 0.35
CA ILE A 60 16.18 11.67 0.71
C ILE A 60 15.99 11.91 2.22
N PRO A 61 16.70 12.87 2.83
CA PRO A 61 16.48 13.22 4.23
C PRO A 61 15.03 13.61 4.51
N VAL A 62 14.52 13.24 5.67
CA VAL A 62 13.14 13.59 6.07
C VAL A 62 13.07 15.09 6.38
N PRO A 63 12.33 15.89 5.60
CA PRO A 63 12.28 17.34 5.79
C PRO A 63 11.44 17.69 7.02
N ARG A 64 12.00 18.52 7.94
CA ARG A 64 11.34 18.84 9.22
C ARG A 64 10.08 19.68 9.03
N GLU A 65 10.16 20.68 8.15
CA GLU A 65 9.09 21.69 7.94
C GLU A 65 8.05 21.27 6.89
N ALA A 66 8.20 20.10 6.26
CA ALA A 66 7.25 19.63 5.26
C ALA A 66 5.92 19.15 5.87
N PRO A 67 4.83 19.10 5.09
CA PRO A 67 3.57 18.50 5.51
C PRO A 67 3.75 17.09 6.09
N ALA A 68 2.87 16.68 6.99
CA ALA A 68 2.97 15.39 7.68
C ALA A 68 3.05 14.21 6.69
N ILE A 69 2.22 14.24 5.65
CA ILE A 69 2.19 13.20 4.61
C ILE A 69 3.53 13.10 3.85
N VAL A 70 4.18 14.22 3.55
CA VAL A 70 5.51 14.25 2.89
C VAL A 70 6.56 13.61 3.80
N ARG A 71 6.53 13.94 5.10
CA ARG A 71 7.44 13.31 6.07
C ARG A 71 7.22 11.81 6.20
N GLU A 72 5.97 11.35 6.12
CA GLU A 72 5.64 9.91 6.13
C GLU A 72 6.16 9.20 4.88
N VAL A 73 5.98 9.80 3.70
CA VAL A 73 6.56 9.30 2.44
C VAL A 73 8.09 9.16 2.55
N CYS A 74 8.77 10.23 3.00
CA CYS A 74 10.24 10.18 3.14
C CYS A 74 10.69 9.13 4.18
N ARG A 75 9.97 8.98 5.30
CA ARG A 75 10.29 7.93 6.30
C ARG A 75 10.09 6.52 5.73
N ALA A 76 9.04 6.30 4.97
CA ALA A 76 8.80 5.01 4.31
C ALA A 76 9.89 4.73 3.27
N ALA A 77 10.24 5.73 2.46
CA ALA A 77 11.32 5.66 1.48
C ALA A 77 12.67 5.33 2.12
N VAL A 78 13.02 5.97 3.25
CA VAL A 78 14.24 5.68 4.01
C VAL A 78 14.25 4.25 4.54
N ARG A 79 13.14 3.75 5.10
CA ARG A 79 13.04 2.37 5.60
C ARG A 79 13.18 1.34 4.48
N ALA A 80 12.57 1.63 3.34
CA ALA A 80 12.55 0.75 2.18
C ALA A 80 13.79 0.89 1.28
N GLY A 81 14.60 1.94 1.44
CA GLY A 81 15.79 2.18 0.61
C GLY A 81 15.46 2.64 -0.82
N VAL A 82 14.29 3.26 -1.04
CA VAL A 82 13.80 3.69 -2.37
C VAL A 82 13.58 5.21 -2.42
N GLY A 83 13.32 5.74 -3.60
CA GLY A 83 12.94 7.15 -3.75
C GLY A 83 11.52 7.45 -3.21
N PRO A 84 11.23 8.73 -2.85
CA PRO A 84 9.95 9.08 -2.22
C PRO A 84 8.73 8.80 -3.10
N MET A 85 8.83 9.04 -4.41
CA MET A 85 7.68 8.90 -5.32
C MET A 85 7.16 7.46 -5.47
N HIS A 86 7.96 6.46 -5.09
CA HIS A 86 7.50 5.08 -5.03
C HIS A 86 6.43 4.81 -3.96
N ALA A 87 6.27 5.73 -3.00
CA ALA A 87 5.28 5.63 -1.93
C ALA A 87 4.14 6.66 -2.04
N PHE A 88 4.04 7.38 -3.16
CA PHE A 88 3.08 8.46 -3.35
C PHE A 88 1.63 7.99 -3.24
N ARG A 89 1.27 6.95 -4.00
CA ARG A 89 -0.09 6.42 -4.04
C ARG A 89 -0.47 5.76 -2.72
N GLY A 90 0.42 4.95 -2.16
CA GLY A 90 0.25 4.35 -0.85
C GLY A 90 0.05 5.37 0.26
N ALA A 91 0.69 6.55 0.18
CA ALA A 91 0.52 7.62 1.15
C ALA A 91 -0.89 8.24 1.10
N VAL A 92 -1.44 8.48 -0.10
CA VAL A 92 -2.82 8.99 -0.23
C VAL A 92 -3.82 7.98 0.32
N VAL A 93 -3.68 6.70 -0.05
CA VAL A 93 -4.53 5.60 0.45
C VAL A 93 -4.47 5.49 1.98
N ASP A 94 -3.27 5.56 2.55
CA ASP A 94 -3.02 5.47 3.99
C ASP A 94 -3.66 6.64 4.76
N GLN A 95 -3.50 7.88 4.26
CA GLN A 95 -4.09 9.07 4.88
C GLN A 95 -5.61 9.03 4.87
N VAL A 96 -6.23 8.71 3.74
CA VAL A 96 -7.69 8.56 3.65
C VAL A 96 -8.17 7.46 4.58
N GLY A 97 -7.52 6.29 4.54
CA GLY A 97 -7.90 5.16 5.37
C GLY A 97 -7.80 5.46 6.87
N ARG A 98 -6.70 6.03 7.33
CA ARG A 98 -6.51 6.43 8.74
C ARG A 98 -7.47 7.52 9.18
N PHE A 99 -7.75 8.49 8.31
CA PHE A 99 -8.71 9.55 8.60
C PHE A 99 -10.11 8.95 8.84
N LEU A 100 -10.56 8.08 7.94
CA LEU A 100 -11.88 7.44 8.05
C LEU A 100 -11.95 6.47 9.24
N ALA A 101 -10.91 5.68 9.48
CA ALA A 101 -10.88 4.67 10.55
C ALA A 101 -11.07 5.23 11.97
N ARG A 102 -10.94 6.55 12.15
CA ARG A 102 -11.24 7.24 13.43
C ARG A 102 -12.73 7.27 13.73
N ASN A 103 -13.58 7.29 12.69
CA ASN A 103 -15.02 7.54 12.80
C ASN A 103 -15.87 6.37 12.33
N VAL A 104 -15.28 5.39 11.63
CA VAL A 104 -15.99 4.21 11.12
C VAL A 104 -15.50 2.93 11.78
N THR A 105 -16.35 1.92 11.78
CA THR A 105 -16.03 0.63 12.43
C THR A 105 -15.08 -0.22 11.60
N GLU A 106 -15.28 -0.24 10.29
CA GLU A 106 -14.49 -1.00 9.32
C GLU A 106 -14.41 -0.18 8.03
N VAL A 107 -13.23 -0.09 7.45
CA VAL A 107 -13.01 0.58 6.16
C VAL A 107 -11.90 -0.10 5.38
N VAL A 108 -12.12 -0.21 4.09
CA VAL A 108 -11.09 -0.56 3.10
C VAL A 108 -10.99 0.57 2.10
N VAL A 109 -9.81 1.13 1.93
CA VAL A 109 -9.50 2.11 0.87
C VAL A 109 -8.50 1.47 -0.07
N ARG A 110 -8.81 1.49 -1.36
CA ARG A 110 -7.96 0.91 -2.40
C ARG A 110 -7.71 1.91 -3.52
N CYS A 111 -6.49 1.96 -4.02
CA CYS A 111 -6.13 2.64 -5.26
C CYS A 111 -5.14 1.75 -6.04
N GLY A 112 -5.55 1.24 -7.19
CA GLY A 112 -4.75 0.24 -7.91
C GLY A 112 -4.45 -0.98 -7.04
N GLY A 113 -3.16 -1.26 -6.83
CA GLY A 113 -2.68 -2.36 -5.98
C GLY A 113 -2.53 -2.01 -4.50
N ASP A 114 -2.70 -0.76 -4.11
CA ASP A 114 -2.47 -0.29 -2.75
C ASP A 114 -3.77 -0.30 -1.94
N HIS A 115 -3.71 -0.86 -0.73
CA HIS A 115 -4.87 -1.05 0.13
C HIS A 115 -4.54 -0.59 1.55
N PHE A 116 -5.42 0.21 2.14
CA PHE A 116 -5.52 0.37 3.58
C PHE A 116 -6.71 -0.45 4.08
N ILE A 117 -6.52 -1.26 5.11
CA ILE A 117 -7.53 -2.18 5.61
C ILE A 117 -7.64 -2.02 7.13
N ALA A 118 -8.75 -1.46 7.61
CA ALA A 118 -9.13 -1.46 9.01
C ALA A 118 -10.37 -2.36 9.19
N THR A 119 -10.20 -3.49 9.83
CA THR A 119 -11.25 -4.52 9.98
C THR A 119 -11.17 -5.21 11.33
N ARG A 120 -12.31 -5.70 11.81
CA ARG A 120 -12.44 -6.55 13.01
C ARG A 120 -12.50 -8.04 12.69
N ARG A 121 -12.50 -8.37 11.41
CA ARG A 121 -12.65 -9.75 10.91
C ARG A 121 -11.49 -10.11 9.99
N ARG A 122 -11.32 -11.40 9.81
CA ARG A 122 -10.45 -11.91 8.73
C ARG A 122 -11.11 -11.62 7.39
N MET A 123 -10.34 -11.11 6.46
CA MET A 123 -10.80 -10.91 5.09
C MET A 123 -9.83 -11.52 4.09
N LYS A 124 -10.36 -11.98 2.96
CA LYS A 124 -9.57 -12.46 1.83
C LYS A 124 -9.26 -11.29 0.90
N LEU A 125 -7.98 -11.10 0.59
CA LEU A 125 -7.50 -10.18 -0.42
C LEU A 125 -6.99 -10.98 -1.61
N THR A 126 -7.56 -10.75 -2.78
CA THR A 126 -7.17 -11.43 -4.01
C THR A 126 -5.97 -10.72 -4.64
N VAL A 127 -4.90 -11.46 -4.87
CA VAL A 127 -3.73 -11.03 -5.64
C VAL A 127 -3.78 -11.71 -7.00
N HIS A 128 -3.90 -10.91 -8.05
CA HIS A 128 -3.90 -11.43 -9.42
C HIS A 128 -2.48 -11.87 -9.83
N ARG A 129 -2.37 -12.89 -10.66
CA ARG A 129 -1.11 -13.41 -11.21
C ARG A 129 -1.24 -13.83 -12.68
N GLY A 130 -1.74 -12.92 -13.49
CA GLY A 130 -1.92 -13.16 -14.93
C GLY A 130 -2.81 -14.39 -15.21
N ALA A 131 -2.41 -15.23 -16.16
CA ALA A 131 -3.18 -16.38 -16.61
C ALA A 131 -3.22 -17.56 -15.59
N ALA A 132 -2.31 -17.58 -14.61
CA ALA A 132 -2.20 -18.69 -13.64
C ALA A 132 -3.27 -18.67 -12.54
N GLY A 133 -4.22 -17.71 -12.59
CA GLY A 133 -5.30 -17.56 -11.62
C GLY A 133 -4.86 -16.83 -10.33
N PRO A 134 -5.80 -16.37 -9.51
CA PRO A 134 -5.49 -15.54 -8.34
C PRO A 134 -4.93 -16.35 -7.16
N ILE A 135 -4.14 -15.67 -6.32
CA ILE A 135 -3.80 -16.13 -4.97
C ILE A 135 -4.58 -15.29 -3.99
N ALA A 136 -5.17 -15.90 -2.96
CA ALA A 136 -5.84 -15.16 -1.91
C ALA A 136 -4.97 -15.10 -0.65
N LEU A 137 -4.72 -13.87 -0.17
CA LEU A 137 -4.12 -13.61 1.13
C LEU A 137 -5.22 -13.46 2.19
N VAL A 138 -4.95 -13.91 3.40
CA VAL A 138 -5.81 -13.62 4.54
C VAL A 138 -5.21 -12.48 5.35
N VAL A 139 -5.94 -11.38 5.41
CA VAL A 139 -5.62 -10.27 6.31
C VAL A 139 -6.43 -10.45 7.59
N GLY A 140 -5.74 -10.56 8.72
CA GLY A 140 -6.36 -10.70 10.04
C GLY A 140 -7.04 -9.41 10.51
N PRO A 141 -7.59 -9.41 11.75
CA PRO A 141 -8.17 -8.20 12.33
C PRO A 141 -7.10 -7.13 12.61
N HIS A 142 -7.29 -5.95 12.02
CA HIS A 142 -6.45 -4.76 12.23
C HIS A 142 -7.36 -3.55 12.45
N ARG A 143 -7.64 -3.20 13.71
CA ARG A 143 -8.57 -2.10 14.03
C ARG A 143 -8.01 -0.73 13.68
N GLU A 144 -6.71 -0.52 13.85
CA GLU A 144 -6.00 0.74 13.53
C GLU A 144 -5.59 0.83 12.06
N GLY A 145 -5.79 -0.26 11.33
CA GLY A 145 -5.44 -0.38 9.92
C GLY A 145 -4.09 -1.04 9.67
N VAL A 146 -3.98 -1.61 8.50
CA VAL A 146 -2.77 -2.22 7.95
C VAL A 146 -2.69 -1.88 6.47
N GLY A 147 -1.49 -1.75 5.94
CA GLY A 147 -1.25 -1.52 4.52
C GLY A 147 -0.92 -2.79 3.77
N VAL A 148 -1.48 -2.92 2.58
CA VAL A 148 -1.08 -3.96 1.63
C VAL A 148 -0.81 -3.31 0.28
N SER A 149 0.35 -3.58 -0.31
CA SER A 149 0.63 -3.23 -1.71
C SER A 149 0.77 -4.50 -2.53
N THR A 150 0.06 -4.55 -3.65
CA THR A 150 0.08 -5.70 -4.57
C THR A 150 0.47 -5.26 -5.97
N THR A 151 1.31 -6.05 -6.62
CA THR A 151 1.63 -5.90 -8.03
C THR A 151 1.37 -7.23 -8.72
N ALA A 152 0.73 -7.16 -9.89
CA ALA A 152 0.54 -8.32 -10.74
C ALA A 152 0.88 -7.95 -12.19
N GLY A 153 1.71 -8.76 -12.80
CA GLY A 153 2.14 -8.47 -14.17
C GLY A 153 3.05 -7.26 -14.29
N ARG A 154 3.39 -6.45 -14.96
CA ARG A 154 4.40 -5.42 -15.19
C ARG A 154 4.70 -4.55 -13.96
N GLY A 155 5.74 -4.87 -13.21
CA GLY A 155 6.32 -4.00 -12.18
C GLY A 155 6.85 -2.68 -12.76
N ARG A 156 6.94 -1.66 -11.91
CA ARG A 156 7.41 -0.31 -12.30
C ARG A 156 8.88 -0.27 -12.72
N ALA A 157 9.70 -1.21 -12.26
CA ALA A 157 11.15 -1.21 -12.42
C ALA A 157 11.68 -2.20 -13.47
N GLY A 158 10.82 -2.72 -14.36
CA GLY A 158 11.25 -3.60 -15.47
C GLY A 158 11.46 -5.07 -15.12
N ALA A 159 11.67 -5.42 -13.86
CA ALA A 159 11.57 -6.79 -13.36
C ALA A 159 10.13 -7.03 -12.89
N VAL A 160 9.48 -8.02 -13.48
CA VAL A 160 8.04 -8.21 -13.33
C VAL A 160 7.79 -9.44 -12.48
N PRO A 161 7.37 -9.31 -11.22
CA PRO A 161 6.83 -10.47 -10.51
C PRO A 161 5.52 -10.91 -11.16
N ASP A 162 5.30 -12.23 -11.26
CA ASP A 162 3.99 -12.75 -11.66
C ASP A 162 2.92 -12.33 -10.65
N ALA A 163 3.30 -12.27 -9.37
CA ALA A 163 2.53 -11.65 -8.30
C ALA A 163 3.45 -11.19 -7.16
N LEU A 164 3.12 -10.06 -6.60
CA LEU A 164 3.75 -9.50 -5.39
C LEU A 164 2.64 -9.04 -4.44
N ALA A 165 2.81 -9.31 -3.16
CA ALA A 165 2.04 -8.67 -2.11
C ALA A 165 2.95 -8.37 -0.92
N VAL A 166 2.92 -7.13 -0.45
CA VAL A 166 3.64 -6.70 0.75
C VAL A 166 2.62 -6.22 1.78
N LEU A 167 2.66 -6.81 2.96
CA LEU A 167 1.88 -6.44 4.14
C LEU A 167 2.76 -5.64 5.08
N ALA A 168 2.34 -4.45 5.48
CA ALA A 168 3.11 -3.56 6.36
C ALA A 168 2.21 -2.79 7.33
N ALA A 169 2.80 -2.20 8.36
CA ALA A 169 2.11 -1.38 9.37
C ALA A 169 1.39 -0.15 8.79
N SER A 170 1.67 0.22 7.53
CA SER A 170 1.02 1.32 6.81
C SER A 170 1.06 1.06 5.31
N CYS A 171 0.09 1.62 4.58
CA CYS A 171 0.02 1.48 3.13
C CYS A 171 1.20 2.20 2.44
N VAL A 172 1.61 3.35 2.95
CA VAL A 172 2.79 4.07 2.44
C VAL A 172 4.07 3.25 2.54
N LEU A 173 4.24 2.46 3.61
CA LEU A 173 5.39 1.57 3.75
C LEU A 173 5.27 0.32 2.87
N ALA A 174 4.06 -0.23 2.72
CA ALA A 174 3.82 -1.37 1.85
C ALA A 174 4.16 -1.04 0.37
N ASP A 175 3.73 0.14 -0.11
CA ASP A 175 4.00 0.64 -1.47
C ASP A 175 5.52 0.86 -1.68
N ALA A 176 6.19 1.54 -0.74
CA ALA A 176 7.65 1.73 -0.79
C ALA A 176 8.41 0.39 -0.79
N ALA A 177 8.01 -0.54 0.07
CA ALA A 177 8.69 -1.83 0.16
C ALA A 177 8.42 -2.73 -1.06
N ALA A 178 7.25 -2.63 -1.68
CA ALA A 178 6.94 -3.31 -2.94
C ALA A 178 7.88 -2.85 -4.06
N ALA A 179 8.11 -1.53 -4.18
CA ALA A 179 9.07 -0.98 -5.15
C ALA A 179 10.50 -1.49 -4.89
N GLY A 180 10.91 -1.60 -3.62
CA GLY A 180 12.21 -2.17 -3.25
C GLY A 180 12.35 -3.66 -3.61
N VAL A 181 11.27 -4.43 -3.51
CA VAL A 181 11.24 -5.83 -4.00
C VAL A 181 11.40 -5.87 -5.51
N GLU A 182 10.63 -5.07 -6.24
CA GLU A 182 10.67 -5.03 -7.71
C GLU A 182 12.07 -4.71 -8.23
N ALA A 183 12.78 -3.77 -7.59
CA ALA A 183 14.15 -3.43 -7.96
C ALA A 183 15.14 -4.61 -7.80
N LEU A 184 14.93 -5.47 -6.81
CA LEU A 184 15.80 -6.64 -6.55
C LEU A 184 15.52 -7.81 -7.48
N LEU A 185 14.30 -7.93 -8.01
CA LEU A 185 13.90 -9.10 -8.83
C LEU A 185 14.59 -9.15 -10.19
N GLY A 186 15.11 -8.02 -10.70
CA GLY A 186 15.88 -7.96 -11.95
C GLY A 186 17.29 -8.55 -11.86
N GLU A 187 17.78 -8.90 -10.66
CA GLU A 187 19.12 -9.39 -10.44
C GLU A 187 19.15 -10.93 -10.28
N GLU A 188 20.31 -11.55 -10.53
CA GLU A 188 20.50 -12.98 -10.27
C GLU A 188 20.26 -13.29 -8.78
N GLY A 189 19.45 -14.32 -8.51
CA GLY A 189 19.06 -14.65 -7.13
C GLY A 189 18.05 -13.67 -6.51
N GLY A 190 17.39 -12.83 -7.32
CA GLY A 190 16.51 -11.75 -6.89
C GLY A 190 15.39 -12.19 -5.95
N LEU A 191 14.77 -13.37 -6.16
CA LEU A 191 13.74 -13.88 -5.24
C LEU A 191 14.27 -14.04 -3.80
N ALA A 192 15.45 -14.65 -3.64
CA ALA A 192 16.04 -14.83 -2.31
C ALA A 192 16.47 -13.48 -1.68
N ALA A 193 16.98 -12.54 -2.50
CA ALA A 193 17.32 -11.20 -2.07
C ALA A 193 16.06 -10.43 -1.63
N ALA A 194 14.98 -10.47 -2.38
CA ALA A 194 13.69 -9.87 -2.08
C ALA A 194 13.10 -10.39 -0.75
N LEU A 195 13.15 -11.70 -0.50
CA LEU A 195 12.65 -12.27 0.76
C LEU A 195 13.51 -11.87 1.96
N ARG A 196 14.84 -11.77 1.80
CA ARG A 196 15.72 -11.24 2.86
C ARG A 196 15.45 -9.76 3.10
N TYR A 197 15.25 -8.98 2.06
CA TYR A 197 14.92 -7.57 2.14
C TYR A 197 13.62 -7.35 2.94
N LEU A 198 12.52 -8.02 2.57
CA LEU A 198 11.23 -7.90 3.28
C LEU A 198 11.34 -8.17 4.78
N ARG A 199 12.18 -9.14 5.19
CA ARG A 199 12.41 -9.44 6.62
C ARG A 199 13.21 -8.36 7.35
N ARG A 200 13.96 -7.52 6.64
CA ARG A 200 14.83 -6.48 7.22
C ARG A 200 14.19 -5.10 7.27
N VAL A 201 13.18 -4.82 6.45
CA VAL A 201 12.51 -3.52 6.43
C VAL A 201 11.65 -3.37 7.68
N PRO A 202 11.97 -2.41 8.57
CA PRO A 202 11.23 -2.23 9.83
C PRO A 202 9.78 -1.80 9.56
N GLY A 203 8.82 -2.56 10.09
CA GLY A 203 7.39 -2.30 9.91
C GLY A 203 6.75 -3.08 8.76
N VAL A 204 7.52 -3.81 7.95
CA VAL A 204 6.98 -4.85 7.07
C VAL A 204 6.59 -6.05 7.94
N LEU A 205 5.37 -6.52 7.80
CA LEU A 205 4.80 -7.65 8.53
C LEU A 205 5.00 -8.96 7.79
N GLY A 206 5.05 -8.89 6.45
CA GLY A 206 5.31 -10.02 5.60
C GLY A 206 5.10 -9.70 4.12
N GLY A 207 5.38 -10.67 3.28
CA GLY A 207 5.14 -10.57 1.84
C GLY A 207 5.17 -11.89 1.13
N LEU A 208 4.52 -11.91 -0.02
CA LEU A 208 4.48 -12.99 -1.00
C LEU A 208 5.13 -12.49 -2.28
N VAL A 209 6.04 -13.25 -2.84
CA VAL A 209 6.69 -12.96 -4.13
C VAL A 209 6.59 -14.20 -5.00
N LEU A 210 6.04 -14.04 -6.19
CA LEU A 210 5.99 -15.08 -7.21
C LEU A 210 6.74 -14.61 -8.44
N VAL A 211 7.73 -15.37 -8.87
CA VAL A 211 8.55 -15.13 -10.07
C VAL A 211 8.86 -16.46 -10.73
N ASP A 212 8.61 -16.60 -12.03
CA ASP A 212 8.91 -17.81 -12.81
C ASP A 212 8.38 -19.08 -12.11
N GLU A 213 7.11 -19.07 -11.70
CA GLU A 213 6.43 -20.16 -10.97
C GLU A 213 7.01 -20.48 -9.58
N ARG A 214 8.07 -19.77 -9.15
CA ARG A 214 8.65 -19.93 -7.81
C ARG A 214 7.98 -18.99 -6.83
N ILE A 215 7.43 -19.57 -5.77
CA ILE A 215 6.77 -18.82 -4.69
C ILE A 215 7.74 -18.67 -3.53
N GLY A 216 7.88 -17.45 -3.05
CA GLY A 216 8.59 -17.12 -1.82
C GLY A 216 7.68 -16.36 -0.86
N VAL A 217 7.79 -16.67 0.44
CA VAL A 217 7.05 -16.00 1.51
C VAL A 217 8.01 -15.52 2.57
N ALA A 218 7.79 -14.29 3.05
CA ALA A 218 8.53 -13.69 4.16
C ALA A 218 7.55 -13.23 5.24
N GLY A 219 7.88 -13.40 6.52
CA GLY A 219 7.07 -12.93 7.64
C GLY A 219 5.73 -13.64 7.80
N GLY A 220 4.77 -12.94 8.41
CA GLY A 220 3.47 -13.48 8.80
C GLY A 220 2.40 -13.36 7.70
N VAL A 221 2.61 -13.96 6.53
CA VAL A 221 1.60 -14.00 5.46
C VAL A 221 0.84 -15.32 5.53
N GLU A 222 -0.48 -15.24 5.55
CA GLU A 222 -1.38 -16.38 5.50
C GLU A 222 -2.04 -16.46 4.12
N LEU A 223 -1.94 -17.61 3.48
CA LEU A 223 -2.64 -17.90 2.22
C LEU A 223 -3.97 -18.57 2.50
N ALA A 224 -5.02 -18.14 1.78
CA ALA A 224 -6.29 -18.87 1.82
C ALA A 224 -6.19 -20.12 0.96
N ALA A 225 -6.68 -21.21 1.50
CA ALA A 225 -6.92 -22.43 0.75
C ALA A 225 -8.07 -22.23 -0.25
#